data_19d5a3f1aa3b4633217afc037e4c2e81
#
_entry.id   19d5a3f1aa3b4633217afc037e4c2e81
#
_cell.length_a   1.000
_cell.length_b   1.000
_cell.length_c   1.000
_cell.angle_alpha   90.00
_cell.angle_beta   90.00
_cell.angle_gamma   90.00
#
_symmetry.space_group_name_H-M   'P 1'
#
loop_
_entity.id
_entity.type
_entity.pdbx_description
1 polymer ?
#
loop_
_entity_poly.entity_id
_entity_poly.type
_entity_poly.pdbx_seq_one_letter_code
_entity_poly.pdbx_strand_id
1 'polypeptide(L)'
;MSTLDGIFDKLEPQPALEPVEITEAPAKKARQSETKSKEVKEPKPVYRTYEDFPFLDLQVYAGLDCIATSELLARTFPIITEEPDFVVPNASGQMVKTRAPAIIESIHRVEMPAHEFIIDLELNGLEYDVEENRRYSRLMTEEVLMLEDRIFSQIGKRINLDSGPEVAELLYRERGFEVPFRTKSGEPSTDGEALLTLAGLDPMGGKYVTEDPDLQFLADMAKRRDINSVHNTFIKTYVEDFVKRDGRIHPTYNLFGTSSFRITGEDPNLTQLPRAKHGYNVRSCYRVKEGNVFVAFDFSSAEVKILGALCKDPTLLKAIEEGLDFHSFSASQMLGIPYDEFMAVLGEKSNPLSKTYKTARQNAKALTFGILYGSSVNGIAMNLNISKEEAERLIALYFKTYPKIEEYVNNSHRMALWNQYVITPFGQRKQEYGTHKVFKSTAAYNAALRNSQNVRVQSTTSTLGLVVFSNLNEAIKKFGGMSICTVYDSIELEVPIERAAEAVETCFYYMDEWPVQTFDFLDLPIGVEGEIGTNWGNLETVHRGVTQAEIEAMISKMH
;
A
#
# COMPACT_ATOMS: atom_id res chain seq x y z
N MET A 1 20.06 -28.73 7.26
CA MET A 1 20.60 -28.82 5.89
C MET A 1 20.87 -30.28 5.43
N SER A 2 20.22 -31.31 5.97
CA SER A 2 20.53 -32.70 5.62
C SER A 2 19.34 -33.62 5.34
N THR A 3 18.14 -33.03 5.10
CA THR A 3 16.92 -33.86 4.93
C THR A 3 16.20 -33.64 3.58
N LEU A 4 16.46 -32.55 2.85
CA LEU A 4 15.83 -32.34 1.54
C LEU A 4 16.66 -32.90 0.37
N ASP A 5 17.98 -32.83 0.42
CA ASP A 5 18.85 -33.38 -0.65
C ASP A 5 18.65 -34.90 -0.84
N GLY A 6 18.34 -35.64 0.22
CA GLY A 6 18.11 -37.09 0.14
C GLY A 6 16.77 -37.52 -0.45
N ILE A 7 15.83 -36.61 -0.64
CA ILE A 7 14.51 -36.89 -1.26
C ILE A 7 14.57 -36.71 -2.78
N PHE A 8 15.37 -35.76 -3.25
CA PHE A 8 15.45 -35.42 -4.68
C PHE A 8 16.34 -36.38 -5.50
N ASP A 9 17.31 -37.02 -4.89
CA ASP A 9 18.18 -38.02 -5.56
C ASP A 9 17.46 -39.33 -6.01
N LYS A 10 16.16 -39.47 -5.67
CA LYS A 10 15.37 -40.68 -5.98
C LYS A 10 14.30 -40.46 -7.07
N LEU A 11 14.20 -39.28 -7.64
CA LEU A 11 13.24 -39.00 -8.72
C LEU A 11 13.89 -39.20 -10.09
N GLU A 12 13.62 -40.32 -10.75
CA GLU A 12 14.01 -40.52 -12.14
C GLU A 12 13.25 -39.52 -13.07
N PRO A 13 13.93 -38.94 -14.07
CA PRO A 13 13.28 -38.02 -15.01
C PRO A 13 12.22 -38.73 -15.83
N GLN A 14 10.97 -38.30 -15.68
CA GLN A 14 9.85 -38.76 -16.48
C GLN A 14 9.96 -38.21 -17.93
N PRO A 15 9.52 -38.96 -18.97
CA PRO A 15 9.59 -38.50 -20.33
C PRO A 15 8.71 -37.28 -20.58
N ALA A 16 9.20 -36.34 -21.41
CA ALA A 16 8.50 -35.12 -21.79
C ALA A 16 7.09 -35.41 -22.30
N LEU A 17 6.09 -34.81 -21.66
CA LEU A 17 4.70 -34.89 -22.09
C LEU A 17 4.49 -34.05 -23.36
N GLU A 18 3.79 -34.60 -24.35
CA GLU A 18 3.35 -33.86 -25.55
C GLU A 18 2.47 -32.65 -25.16
N PRO A 19 2.51 -31.56 -25.94
CA PRO A 19 1.73 -30.35 -25.63
C PRO A 19 0.22 -30.69 -25.68
N VAL A 20 -0.49 -30.43 -24.60
CA VAL A 20 -1.95 -30.50 -24.55
C VAL A 20 -2.51 -29.34 -25.37
N GLU A 21 -3.23 -29.64 -26.46
CA GLU A 21 -4.04 -28.65 -27.18
C GLU A 21 -5.09 -28.05 -26.22
N ILE A 22 -4.95 -26.76 -25.95
CA ILE A 22 -5.95 -26.00 -25.19
C ILE A 22 -7.10 -25.71 -26.15
N THR A 23 -8.19 -26.47 -26.05
CA THR A 23 -9.43 -26.16 -26.75
C THR A 23 -9.98 -24.83 -26.17
N GLU A 24 -10.27 -23.91 -27.09
CA GLU A 24 -10.86 -22.60 -26.76
C GLU A 24 -12.16 -22.76 -25.95
N ALA A 25 -12.25 -21.98 -24.84
CA ALA A 25 -13.47 -21.87 -24.06
C ALA A 25 -14.61 -21.27 -24.93
N PRO A 26 -15.83 -21.78 -24.83
CA PRO A 26 -16.94 -21.31 -25.67
C PRO A 26 -17.27 -19.83 -25.40
N ALA A 27 -17.42 -19.07 -26.49
CA ALA A 27 -17.77 -17.64 -26.46
C ALA A 27 -19.05 -17.40 -25.64
N LYS A 28 -19.00 -16.42 -24.73
CA LYS A 28 -20.16 -15.97 -23.95
C LYS A 28 -21.24 -15.41 -24.88
N LYS A 29 -22.33 -16.18 -25.07
CA LYS A 29 -23.56 -15.69 -25.71
C LYS A 29 -24.17 -14.56 -24.87
N ALA A 30 -24.55 -13.48 -25.55
CA ALA A 30 -25.28 -12.36 -24.96
C ALA A 30 -26.55 -12.86 -24.24
N ARG A 31 -26.71 -12.53 -22.98
CA ARG A 31 -27.90 -12.83 -22.19
C ARG A 31 -29.04 -11.92 -22.62
N GLN A 32 -30.07 -12.47 -23.22
CA GLN A 32 -31.39 -11.88 -23.25
C GLN A 32 -32.00 -11.93 -21.85
N SER A 33 -32.65 -10.83 -21.45
CA SER A 33 -33.31 -10.69 -20.17
C SER A 33 -34.60 -11.53 -20.13
N GLU A 34 -34.53 -12.72 -19.56
CA GLU A 34 -35.73 -13.45 -19.14
C GLU A 34 -36.00 -13.16 -17.66
N THR A 35 -37.26 -12.83 -17.38
CA THR A 35 -37.81 -12.62 -16.04
C THR A 35 -37.62 -13.87 -15.19
N LYS A 36 -36.71 -13.82 -14.22
CA LYS A 36 -36.49 -14.90 -13.26
C LYS A 36 -37.65 -15.02 -12.30
N SER A 37 -38.38 -16.14 -12.35
CA SER A 37 -39.16 -16.68 -11.23
C SER A 37 -38.24 -16.82 -10.01
N LYS A 38 -38.75 -16.46 -8.81
CA LYS A 38 -38.02 -16.65 -7.53
C LYS A 38 -37.78 -18.15 -7.33
N GLU A 39 -36.60 -18.63 -7.70
CA GLU A 39 -36.11 -19.92 -7.22
C GLU A 39 -35.95 -19.86 -5.69
N VAL A 40 -36.59 -20.79 -5.01
CA VAL A 40 -36.35 -21.05 -3.58
C VAL A 40 -34.89 -21.46 -3.48
N LYS A 41 -34.04 -20.62 -2.90
CA LYS A 41 -32.66 -20.98 -2.60
C LYS A 41 -32.66 -22.17 -1.67
N GLU A 42 -32.17 -23.31 -2.12
CA GLU A 42 -31.84 -24.41 -1.21
C GLU A 42 -30.96 -23.88 -0.07
N PRO A 43 -31.21 -24.32 1.17
CA PRO A 43 -30.37 -23.90 2.30
C PRO A 43 -28.92 -24.25 1.97
N LYS A 44 -28.01 -23.27 2.11
CA LYS A 44 -26.58 -23.50 1.97
C LYS A 44 -26.20 -24.69 2.85
N PRO A 45 -25.44 -25.67 2.34
CA PRO A 45 -25.03 -26.80 3.17
C PRO A 45 -24.31 -26.23 4.42
N VAL A 46 -24.75 -26.65 5.59
CA VAL A 46 -24.03 -26.39 6.84
C VAL A 46 -22.68 -27.10 6.66
N TYR A 47 -21.58 -26.34 6.58
CA TYR A 47 -20.25 -26.91 6.54
C TYR A 47 -20.06 -27.70 7.82
N ARG A 48 -20.03 -29.03 7.68
CA ARG A 48 -19.68 -29.93 8.77
C ARG A 48 -18.20 -29.77 9.06
N THR A 49 -17.82 -29.93 10.30
CA THR A 49 -16.40 -29.99 10.70
C THR A 49 -15.80 -31.27 10.16
N TYR A 50 -14.47 -31.38 10.07
CA TYR A 50 -13.79 -32.62 9.66
C TYR A 50 -14.17 -33.84 10.51
N GLU A 51 -14.63 -33.61 11.73
CA GLU A 51 -15.11 -34.63 12.68
C GLU A 51 -16.41 -35.33 12.19
N ASP A 52 -17.16 -34.69 11.31
CA ASP A 52 -18.40 -35.23 10.75
C ASP A 52 -18.20 -36.16 9.54
N PHE A 53 -16.95 -36.27 9.03
CA PHE A 53 -16.65 -37.13 7.89
C PHE A 53 -16.14 -38.51 8.32
N PRO A 54 -16.48 -39.59 7.55
CA PRO A 54 -15.91 -40.89 7.79
C PRO A 54 -14.38 -40.85 7.70
N PHE A 55 -13.70 -41.47 8.65
CA PHE A 55 -12.23 -41.47 8.73
C PHE A 55 -11.57 -41.96 7.43
N LEU A 56 -12.15 -42.96 6.78
CA LEU A 56 -11.65 -43.51 5.52
C LEU A 56 -11.71 -42.49 4.38
N ASP A 57 -12.79 -41.69 4.31
CA ASP A 57 -12.95 -40.66 3.28
C ASP A 57 -11.92 -39.54 3.48
N LEU A 58 -11.65 -39.14 4.74
CA LEU A 58 -10.59 -38.19 5.06
C LEU A 58 -9.19 -38.72 4.73
N GLN A 59 -8.92 -40.01 4.95
CA GLN A 59 -7.65 -40.62 4.56
C GLN A 59 -7.45 -40.64 3.04
N VAL A 60 -8.51 -40.98 2.28
CA VAL A 60 -8.47 -40.96 0.81
C VAL A 60 -8.26 -39.53 0.30
N TYR A 61 -8.99 -38.57 0.86
CA TYR A 61 -8.85 -37.15 0.51
C TYR A 61 -7.41 -36.67 0.77
N ALA A 62 -6.89 -36.86 1.98
CA ALA A 62 -5.53 -36.46 2.34
C ALA A 62 -4.47 -37.16 1.48
N GLY A 63 -4.68 -38.45 1.15
CA GLY A 63 -3.79 -39.19 0.25
C GLY A 63 -3.77 -38.62 -1.16
N LEU A 64 -4.94 -38.26 -1.71
CA LEU A 64 -5.05 -37.62 -3.03
C LEU A 64 -4.39 -36.24 -3.04
N ASP A 65 -4.54 -35.44 -1.99
CA ASP A 65 -3.87 -34.15 -1.87
C ASP A 65 -2.34 -34.29 -1.85
N CYS A 66 -1.81 -35.27 -1.12
CA CYS A 66 -0.37 -35.56 -1.12
C CYS A 66 0.15 -35.97 -2.50
N ILE A 67 -0.60 -36.82 -3.23
CA ILE A 67 -0.24 -37.23 -4.61
C ILE A 67 -0.27 -36.02 -5.54
N ALA A 68 -1.35 -35.22 -5.53
CA ALA A 68 -1.50 -34.05 -6.36
C ALA A 68 -0.39 -33.00 -6.10
N THR A 69 -0.06 -32.78 -4.83
CA THR A 69 1.03 -31.88 -4.42
C THR A 69 2.39 -32.39 -4.91
N SER A 70 2.65 -33.70 -4.79
CA SER A 70 3.90 -34.29 -5.27
C SER A 70 4.04 -34.23 -6.80
N GLU A 71 2.95 -34.48 -7.53
CA GLU A 71 2.93 -34.34 -8.99
C GLU A 71 3.12 -32.88 -9.42
N LEU A 72 2.47 -31.94 -8.74
CA LEU A 72 2.65 -30.52 -8.98
C LEU A 72 4.11 -30.09 -8.77
N LEU A 73 4.71 -30.51 -7.67
CA LEU A 73 6.11 -30.24 -7.37
C LEU A 73 7.02 -30.82 -8.46
N ALA A 74 6.85 -32.08 -8.85
CA ALA A 74 7.65 -32.71 -9.90
C ALA A 74 7.59 -31.96 -11.25
N ARG A 75 6.46 -31.33 -11.57
CA ARG A 75 6.28 -30.52 -12.79
C ARG A 75 6.82 -29.11 -12.65
N THR A 76 6.72 -28.50 -11.48
CA THR A 76 7.10 -27.08 -11.28
C THR A 76 8.56 -26.93 -10.88
N PHE A 77 9.13 -27.92 -10.20
CA PHE A 77 10.53 -27.86 -9.70
C PHE A 77 11.55 -27.54 -10.79
N PRO A 78 11.54 -28.19 -11.98
CA PRO A 78 12.46 -27.83 -13.06
C PRO A 78 12.32 -26.36 -13.51
N ILE A 79 11.08 -25.85 -13.52
CA ILE A 79 10.79 -24.47 -13.95
C ILE A 79 11.32 -23.45 -12.95
N ILE A 80 11.14 -23.70 -11.64
CA ILE A 80 11.56 -22.75 -10.59
C ILE A 80 13.07 -22.78 -10.33
N THR A 81 13.75 -23.88 -10.67
CA THR A 81 15.21 -24.02 -10.55
C THR A 81 15.97 -23.57 -11.79
N GLU A 82 15.28 -23.31 -12.91
CA GLU A 82 15.88 -22.85 -14.16
C GLU A 82 16.38 -21.40 -14.04
N GLU A 83 17.60 -21.16 -14.52
CA GLU A 83 18.16 -19.84 -14.77
C GLU A 83 17.99 -19.49 -16.27
N PRO A 84 16.84 -18.93 -16.68
CA PRO A 84 16.59 -18.67 -18.09
C PRO A 84 17.48 -17.55 -18.64
N ASP A 85 17.69 -17.58 -19.95
CA ASP A 85 18.27 -16.45 -20.67
C ASP A 85 17.48 -15.18 -20.42
N PHE A 86 18.16 -14.11 -20.06
CA PHE A 86 17.60 -12.80 -19.77
C PHE A 86 18.38 -11.71 -20.49
N VAL A 87 17.70 -10.73 -21.03
CA VAL A 87 18.31 -9.65 -21.80
C VAL A 87 18.21 -8.35 -21.03
N VAL A 88 19.36 -7.74 -20.77
CA VAL A 88 19.47 -6.46 -20.05
C VAL A 88 20.29 -5.46 -20.85
N PRO A 89 20.06 -4.15 -20.70
CA PRO A 89 20.94 -3.14 -21.25
C PRO A 89 22.27 -3.12 -20.48
N ASN A 90 23.39 -3.07 -21.21
CA ASN A 90 24.71 -2.79 -20.62
C ASN A 90 24.91 -1.28 -20.40
N ALA A 91 26.09 -0.89 -19.90
CA ALA A 91 26.42 0.52 -19.62
C ALA A 91 26.35 1.44 -20.87
N SER A 92 26.47 0.89 -22.08
CA SER A 92 26.31 1.64 -23.33
C SER A 92 24.87 1.62 -23.88
N GLY A 93 23.91 1.02 -23.14
CA GLY A 93 22.51 0.88 -23.56
C GLY A 93 22.25 -0.24 -24.57
N GLN A 94 23.26 -1.05 -24.91
CA GLN A 94 23.09 -2.19 -25.78
C GLN A 94 22.50 -3.37 -25.03
N MET A 95 21.48 -4.04 -25.61
CA MET A 95 20.86 -5.22 -25.01
C MET A 95 21.80 -6.42 -25.10
N VAL A 96 22.19 -6.97 -23.95
CA VAL A 96 23.08 -8.12 -23.82
C VAL A 96 22.38 -9.27 -23.12
N LYS A 97 22.70 -10.50 -23.52
CA LYS A 97 22.22 -11.71 -22.86
C LYS A 97 22.96 -11.93 -21.55
N THR A 98 22.22 -12.30 -20.54
CA THR A 98 22.70 -12.79 -19.25
C THR A 98 21.78 -13.92 -18.78
N ARG A 99 21.99 -14.43 -17.59
CA ARG A 99 21.05 -15.36 -16.94
C ARG A 99 20.28 -14.65 -15.85
N ALA A 100 18.98 -14.91 -15.80
CA ALA A 100 18.16 -14.49 -14.66
C ALA A 100 18.36 -15.48 -13.50
N PRO A 101 18.38 -15.02 -12.23
CA PRO A 101 18.38 -15.91 -11.06
C PRO A 101 17.22 -16.91 -11.12
N ALA A 102 17.43 -18.11 -10.62
CA ALA A 102 16.35 -19.08 -10.47
C ALA A 102 15.27 -18.57 -9.50
N ILE A 103 13.99 -18.87 -9.77
CA ILE A 103 12.88 -18.44 -8.90
C ILE A 103 13.05 -19.01 -7.48
N ILE A 104 13.60 -20.22 -7.38
CA ILE A 104 13.83 -20.90 -6.10
C ILE A 104 14.69 -20.06 -5.14
N GLU A 105 15.59 -19.23 -5.66
CA GLU A 105 16.41 -18.35 -4.83
C GLU A 105 15.58 -17.27 -4.12
N SER A 106 14.62 -16.67 -4.84
CA SER A 106 13.67 -15.73 -4.24
C SER A 106 12.80 -16.43 -3.19
N ILE A 107 12.30 -17.64 -3.49
CA ILE A 107 11.49 -18.43 -2.55
C ILE A 107 12.25 -18.63 -1.23
N HIS A 108 13.52 -19.04 -1.28
CA HIS A 108 14.29 -19.29 -0.07
C HIS A 108 14.72 -18.03 0.68
N ARG A 109 15.03 -16.95 -0.05
CA ARG A 109 15.57 -15.72 0.56
C ARG A 109 14.50 -14.74 1.01
N VAL A 110 13.31 -14.81 0.43
CA VAL A 110 12.22 -13.84 0.65
C VAL A 110 10.96 -14.52 1.16
N GLU A 111 10.38 -15.38 0.32
CA GLU A 111 9.02 -15.86 0.57
C GLU A 111 8.93 -16.77 1.81
N MET A 112 9.89 -17.67 2.02
CA MET A 112 9.86 -18.56 3.18
C MET A 112 10.05 -17.81 4.50
N PRO A 113 11.06 -16.91 4.67
CA PRO A 113 11.17 -16.09 5.89
C PRO A 113 9.96 -15.16 6.09
N ALA A 114 9.39 -14.62 5.00
CA ALA A 114 8.22 -13.77 5.08
C ALA A 114 6.98 -14.56 5.56
N HIS A 115 6.84 -15.84 5.19
CA HIS A 115 5.78 -16.69 5.70
C HIS A 115 5.87 -16.90 7.22
N GLU A 116 7.06 -17.17 7.75
CA GLU A 116 7.27 -17.30 9.19
C GLU A 116 6.91 -16.00 9.93
N PHE A 117 7.33 -14.86 9.38
CA PHE A 117 6.98 -13.54 9.92
C PHE A 117 5.46 -13.28 9.92
N ILE A 118 4.77 -13.63 8.82
CA ILE A 118 3.31 -13.49 8.73
C ILE A 118 2.59 -14.37 9.74
N ILE A 119 3.00 -15.62 9.90
CA ILE A 119 2.42 -16.52 10.90
C ILE A 119 2.54 -15.89 12.29
N ASP A 120 3.67 -15.29 12.63
CA ASP A 120 3.83 -14.59 13.90
C ASP A 120 2.89 -13.39 14.04
N LEU A 121 2.74 -12.55 12.99
CA LEU A 121 1.80 -11.43 12.99
C LEU A 121 0.35 -11.90 13.23
N GLU A 122 -0.07 -12.94 12.50
CA GLU A 122 -1.43 -13.49 12.61
C GLU A 122 -1.68 -14.15 13.97
N LEU A 123 -0.69 -14.82 14.55
CA LEU A 123 -0.79 -15.44 15.88
C LEU A 123 -0.74 -14.38 17.01
N ASN A 124 0.12 -13.39 16.89
CA ASN A 124 0.27 -12.34 17.91
C ASN A 124 -0.95 -11.41 17.94
N GLY A 125 -1.41 -10.95 16.77
CA GLY A 125 -2.51 -9.97 16.65
C GLY A 125 -2.23 -8.67 17.42
N LEU A 126 -3.26 -7.80 17.53
CA LEU A 126 -3.20 -6.52 18.25
C LEU A 126 -4.24 -6.49 19.36
N GLU A 127 -3.86 -6.08 20.57
CA GLU A 127 -4.81 -5.86 21.65
C GLU A 127 -5.75 -4.71 21.29
N TYR A 128 -7.06 -4.89 21.55
CA TYR A 128 -8.08 -3.95 21.12
C TYR A 128 -8.87 -3.39 22.31
N ASP A 129 -8.95 -2.06 22.38
CA ASP A 129 -9.72 -1.35 23.40
C ASP A 129 -11.20 -1.26 23.02
N VAL A 130 -11.97 -2.21 23.52
CA VAL A 130 -13.42 -2.30 23.29
C VAL A 130 -14.16 -1.09 23.88
N GLU A 131 -13.70 -0.54 25.01
CA GLU A 131 -14.38 0.61 25.64
C GLU A 131 -14.12 1.89 24.84
N GLU A 132 -12.92 2.10 24.33
CA GLU A 132 -12.61 3.22 23.45
C GLU A 132 -13.40 3.12 22.14
N ASN A 133 -13.52 1.92 21.56
CA ASN A 133 -14.39 1.67 20.40
C ASN A 133 -15.84 2.08 20.68
N ARG A 134 -16.41 1.62 21.82
CA ARG A 134 -17.77 1.97 22.23
C ARG A 134 -17.93 3.48 22.46
N ARG A 135 -16.92 4.14 23.01
CA ARG A 135 -16.90 5.59 23.16
C ARG A 135 -17.00 6.30 21.81
N TYR A 136 -16.15 5.92 20.84
CA TYR A 136 -16.23 6.46 19.49
C TYR A 136 -17.53 6.15 18.78
N SER A 137 -18.07 4.94 18.93
CA SER A 137 -19.36 4.57 18.34
C SER A 137 -20.49 5.51 18.80
N ARG A 138 -20.55 5.81 20.10
CA ARG A 138 -21.55 6.77 20.63
C ARG A 138 -21.34 8.18 20.08
N LEU A 139 -20.12 8.71 20.19
CA LEU A 139 -19.80 10.08 19.74
C LEU A 139 -20.04 10.29 18.25
N MET A 140 -19.61 9.36 17.41
CA MET A 140 -19.83 9.41 15.96
C MET A 140 -21.32 9.35 15.62
N THR A 141 -22.09 8.48 16.31
CA THR A 141 -23.54 8.38 16.10
C THR A 141 -24.25 9.68 16.47
N GLU A 142 -23.92 10.27 17.61
CA GLU A 142 -24.47 11.55 18.06
C GLU A 142 -24.13 12.68 17.07
N GLU A 143 -22.89 12.77 16.61
CA GLU A 143 -22.47 13.80 15.66
C GLU A 143 -23.15 13.63 14.30
N VAL A 144 -23.30 12.40 13.79
CA VAL A 144 -24.03 12.11 12.55
C VAL A 144 -25.47 12.59 12.65
N LEU A 145 -26.17 12.28 13.78
CA LEU A 145 -27.55 12.73 14.01
C LEU A 145 -27.67 14.26 14.07
N MET A 146 -26.75 14.93 14.76
CA MET A 146 -26.72 16.40 14.80
C MET A 146 -26.50 17.02 13.42
N LEU A 147 -25.62 16.43 12.61
CA LEU A 147 -25.38 16.87 11.23
C LEU A 147 -26.62 16.66 10.36
N GLU A 148 -27.30 15.53 10.49
CA GLU A 148 -28.54 15.23 9.76
C GLU A 148 -29.66 16.22 10.10
N ASP A 149 -29.85 16.54 11.37
CA ASP A 149 -30.87 17.52 11.80
C ASP A 149 -30.58 18.92 11.26
N ARG A 150 -29.31 19.36 11.24
CA ARG A 150 -28.91 20.64 10.62
C ARG A 150 -29.16 20.64 9.11
N ILE A 151 -28.73 19.58 8.42
CA ILE A 151 -28.93 19.42 6.98
C ILE A 151 -30.42 19.49 6.65
N PHE A 152 -31.27 18.69 7.31
CA PHE A 152 -32.70 18.63 7.04
C PHE A 152 -33.40 19.95 7.37
N SER A 153 -32.96 20.68 8.39
CA SER A 153 -33.46 22.02 8.70
C SER A 153 -33.16 23.02 7.58
N GLN A 154 -31.96 22.98 6.98
CA GLN A 154 -31.60 23.88 5.88
C GLN A 154 -32.24 23.52 4.54
N ILE A 155 -32.38 22.22 4.24
CA ILE A 155 -33.01 21.81 2.98
C ILE A 155 -34.53 21.77 3.04
N GLY A 156 -35.14 21.79 4.25
CA GLY A 156 -36.58 21.86 4.46
C GLY A 156 -37.33 20.54 4.27
N LYS A 157 -36.61 19.42 4.09
CA LYS A 157 -37.18 18.08 3.88
C LYS A 157 -36.22 16.99 4.33
N ARG A 158 -36.73 15.77 4.53
CA ARG A 158 -35.90 14.58 4.76
C ARG A 158 -35.73 13.80 3.47
N ILE A 159 -34.48 13.43 3.16
CA ILE A 159 -34.09 12.57 2.03
C ILE A 159 -33.11 11.53 2.54
N ASN A 160 -32.87 10.49 1.74
CA ASN A 160 -31.79 9.57 2.02
C ASN A 160 -30.45 10.18 1.58
N LEU A 161 -29.66 10.67 2.56
CA LEU A 161 -28.36 11.30 2.32
C LEU A 161 -27.27 10.32 1.79
N ASP A 162 -27.52 9.01 1.86
CA ASP A 162 -26.64 7.99 1.30
C ASP A 162 -27.05 7.57 -0.12
N SER A 163 -28.22 8.06 -0.60
CA SER A 163 -28.70 7.85 -1.97
C SER A 163 -28.13 8.89 -2.93
N GLY A 164 -27.13 8.51 -3.75
CA GLY A 164 -26.56 9.38 -4.79
C GLY A 164 -27.64 10.01 -5.69
N PRO A 165 -28.65 9.26 -6.19
CA PRO A 165 -29.73 9.82 -7.00
C PRO A 165 -30.57 10.88 -6.28
N GLU A 166 -30.95 10.66 -5.02
CA GLU A 166 -31.74 11.63 -4.25
C GLU A 166 -30.97 12.92 -3.95
N VAL A 167 -29.68 12.76 -3.63
CA VAL A 167 -28.79 13.91 -3.43
C VAL A 167 -28.55 14.66 -4.75
N ALA A 168 -28.38 13.97 -5.87
CA ALA A 168 -28.22 14.60 -7.19
C ALA A 168 -29.50 15.37 -7.61
N GLU A 169 -30.68 14.81 -7.33
CA GLU A 169 -31.98 15.49 -7.56
C GLU A 169 -32.05 16.79 -6.76
N LEU A 170 -31.75 16.72 -5.44
CA LEU A 170 -31.72 17.92 -4.59
C LEU A 170 -30.75 18.98 -5.11
N LEU A 171 -29.49 18.61 -5.41
CA LEU A 171 -28.44 19.57 -5.73
C LEU A 171 -28.62 20.16 -7.11
N TYR A 172 -28.76 19.31 -8.12
CA TYR A 172 -28.64 19.74 -9.52
C TYR A 172 -29.97 20.10 -10.19
N ARG A 173 -31.10 19.54 -9.70
CA ARG A 173 -32.42 19.87 -10.25
C ARG A 173 -33.19 20.86 -9.37
N GLU A 174 -33.30 20.60 -8.06
CA GLU A 174 -34.11 21.47 -7.20
C GLU A 174 -33.38 22.77 -6.82
N ARG A 175 -32.08 22.67 -6.47
CA ARG A 175 -31.26 23.83 -6.07
C ARG A 175 -30.53 24.50 -7.25
N GLY A 176 -30.43 23.83 -8.41
CA GLY A 176 -29.87 24.40 -9.64
C GLY A 176 -28.34 24.57 -9.60
N PHE A 177 -27.62 23.86 -8.76
CA PHE A 177 -26.15 23.91 -8.75
C PHE A 177 -25.59 23.40 -10.09
N GLU A 178 -24.50 23.99 -10.56
CA GLU A 178 -23.73 23.44 -11.66
C GLU A 178 -23.02 22.16 -11.25
N VAL A 179 -22.96 21.16 -12.15
CA VAL A 179 -22.30 19.87 -11.87
C VAL A 179 -20.78 20.05 -11.91
N PRO A 180 -20.06 19.97 -10.77
CA PRO A 180 -18.61 20.21 -10.76
C PRO A 180 -17.86 19.03 -11.38
N PHE A 181 -18.30 17.79 -11.10
CA PHE A 181 -17.67 16.55 -11.57
C PHE A 181 -18.71 15.54 -12.03
N ARG A 182 -18.27 14.61 -12.89
CA ARG A 182 -19.08 13.46 -13.31
C ARG A 182 -18.39 12.16 -12.95
N THR A 183 -19.18 11.14 -12.60
CA THR A 183 -18.69 9.78 -12.36
C THR A 183 -18.17 9.14 -13.66
N LYS A 184 -17.49 7.99 -13.53
CA LYS A 184 -17.04 7.21 -14.70
C LYS A 184 -18.18 6.76 -15.63
N SER A 185 -19.40 6.65 -15.10
CA SER A 185 -20.62 6.35 -15.89
C SER A 185 -21.25 7.60 -16.52
N GLY A 186 -20.71 8.80 -16.29
CA GLY A 186 -21.23 10.06 -16.85
C GLY A 186 -22.28 10.75 -15.98
N GLU A 187 -22.72 10.14 -14.88
CA GLU A 187 -23.70 10.73 -13.96
C GLU A 187 -23.07 11.88 -13.14
N PRO A 188 -23.86 12.89 -12.71
CA PRO A 188 -23.38 13.93 -11.81
C PRO A 188 -22.83 13.34 -10.51
N SER A 189 -21.61 13.72 -10.12
CA SER A 189 -21.03 13.28 -8.86
C SER A 189 -21.70 14.00 -7.67
N THR A 190 -21.91 13.25 -6.60
CA THR A 190 -22.40 13.75 -5.31
C THR A 190 -21.46 13.37 -4.17
N ASP A 191 -20.21 12.97 -4.48
CA ASP A 191 -19.21 12.62 -3.49
C ASP A 191 -18.75 13.79 -2.61
N GLY A 192 -17.88 13.52 -1.64
CA GLY A 192 -17.38 14.53 -0.72
C GLY A 192 -16.64 15.67 -1.44
N GLU A 193 -15.92 15.37 -2.52
CA GLU A 193 -15.19 16.35 -3.31
C GLU A 193 -16.16 17.30 -4.02
N ALA A 194 -17.19 16.77 -4.66
CA ALA A 194 -18.23 17.56 -5.31
C ALA A 194 -18.97 18.45 -4.31
N LEU A 195 -19.34 17.92 -3.14
CA LEU A 195 -20.03 18.67 -2.07
C LEU A 195 -19.17 19.82 -1.55
N LEU A 196 -17.90 19.60 -1.26
CA LEU A 196 -16.99 20.63 -0.75
C LEU A 196 -16.71 21.70 -1.82
N THR A 197 -16.54 21.30 -3.08
CA THR A 197 -16.39 22.25 -4.20
C THR A 197 -17.61 23.15 -4.34
N LEU A 198 -18.83 22.60 -4.27
CA LEU A 198 -20.07 23.36 -4.28
C LEU A 198 -20.22 24.29 -3.07
N ALA A 199 -19.66 23.91 -1.92
CA ALA A 199 -19.60 24.74 -0.71
C ALA A 199 -18.54 25.86 -0.80
N GLY A 200 -17.78 25.97 -1.91
CA GLY A 200 -16.68 26.92 -2.06
C GLY A 200 -15.44 26.56 -1.20
N LEU A 201 -15.31 25.29 -0.80
CA LEU A 201 -14.21 24.80 0.03
C LEU A 201 -13.21 24.00 -0.80
N ASP A 202 -11.94 24.04 -0.39
CA ASP A 202 -10.91 23.16 -0.92
C ASP A 202 -11.13 21.73 -0.38
N PRO A 203 -11.43 20.73 -1.24
CA PRO A 203 -11.64 19.35 -0.81
C PRO A 203 -10.45 18.74 -0.06
N MET A 204 -9.23 19.20 -0.34
CA MET A 204 -8.00 18.76 0.30
C MET A 204 -7.65 19.59 1.55
N GLY A 205 -8.35 20.69 1.76
CA GLY A 205 -8.06 21.64 2.85
C GLY A 205 -8.51 21.21 4.24
N GLY A 206 -9.27 20.11 4.36
CA GLY A 206 -9.75 19.57 5.64
C GLY A 206 -10.72 20.49 6.40
N LYS A 207 -11.27 21.53 5.76
CA LYS A 207 -12.24 22.46 6.33
C LYS A 207 -13.67 22.07 5.94
N TYR A 208 -14.58 22.17 6.90
CA TYR A 208 -16.01 21.83 6.74
C TYR A 208 -16.91 22.98 7.26
N VAL A 209 -16.39 24.20 7.23
CA VAL A 209 -17.14 25.41 7.55
C VAL A 209 -16.95 26.37 6.39
N THR A 210 -18.04 26.72 5.72
CA THR A 210 -18.06 27.68 4.63
C THR A 210 -18.33 29.11 5.15
N GLU A 211 -17.90 30.10 4.38
CA GLU A 211 -18.20 31.52 4.66
C GLU A 211 -19.68 31.87 4.36
N ASP A 212 -20.32 31.12 3.47
CA ASP A 212 -21.72 31.26 3.11
C ASP A 212 -22.59 30.29 3.94
N PRO A 213 -23.39 30.79 4.90
CA PRO A 213 -24.26 29.94 5.73
C PRO A 213 -25.28 29.15 4.93
N ASP A 214 -25.71 29.62 3.76
CA ASP A 214 -26.69 28.94 2.92
C ASP A 214 -26.11 27.70 2.23
N LEU A 215 -24.78 27.59 2.16
CA LEU A 215 -24.05 26.46 1.61
C LEU A 215 -23.51 25.50 2.70
N GLN A 216 -23.70 25.80 3.99
CA GLN A 216 -23.18 24.98 5.08
C GLN A 216 -23.69 23.53 5.05
N PHE A 217 -24.92 23.30 4.59
CA PHE A 217 -25.47 21.94 4.48
C PHE A 217 -24.64 21.04 3.55
N LEU A 218 -23.97 21.60 2.54
CA LEU A 218 -23.08 20.84 1.64
C LEU A 218 -21.84 20.36 2.38
N ALA A 219 -21.21 21.24 3.16
CA ALA A 219 -20.07 20.89 4.00
C ALA A 219 -20.46 19.89 5.10
N ASP A 220 -21.64 20.06 5.69
CA ASP A 220 -22.18 19.13 6.69
C ASP A 220 -22.49 17.75 6.07
N MET A 221 -23.00 17.68 4.85
CA MET A 221 -23.22 16.43 4.11
C MET A 221 -21.89 15.71 3.85
N ALA A 222 -20.84 16.45 3.43
CA ALA A 222 -19.52 15.87 3.22
C ALA A 222 -18.93 15.34 4.53
N LYS A 223 -18.98 16.12 5.62
CA LYS A 223 -18.52 15.73 6.96
C LYS A 223 -19.28 14.50 7.49
N ARG A 224 -20.61 14.50 7.37
CA ARG A 224 -21.45 13.36 7.76
C ARG A 224 -21.03 12.08 7.04
N ARG A 225 -20.78 12.14 5.72
CA ARG A 225 -20.34 10.97 4.95
C ARG A 225 -18.99 10.44 5.42
N ASP A 226 -18.05 11.32 5.66
CA ASP A 226 -16.73 10.94 6.18
C ASP A 226 -16.85 10.21 7.51
N ILE A 227 -17.56 10.80 8.48
CA ILE A 227 -17.76 10.19 9.81
C ILE A 227 -18.49 8.86 9.69
N ASN A 228 -19.59 8.82 8.90
CA ASN A 228 -20.39 7.60 8.73
C ASN A 228 -19.59 6.49 8.03
N SER A 229 -18.73 6.84 7.08
CA SER A 229 -17.83 5.87 6.43
C SER A 229 -16.86 5.26 7.44
N VAL A 230 -16.20 6.07 8.26
CA VAL A 230 -15.28 5.59 9.30
C VAL A 230 -16.01 4.76 10.34
N HIS A 231 -17.16 5.24 10.81
CA HIS A 231 -18.00 4.54 11.80
C HIS A 231 -18.44 3.15 11.30
N ASN A 232 -18.99 3.08 10.09
CA ASN A 232 -19.51 1.81 9.56
C ASN A 232 -18.40 0.81 9.23
N THR A 233 -17.20 1.30 8.81
CA THR A 233 -16.12 0.41 8.38
C THR A 233 -15.23 -0.06 9.53
N PHE A 234 -14.97 0.80 10.53
CA PHE A 234 -13.93 0.55 11.53
C PHE A 234 -14.42 0.54 12.98
N ILE A 235 -15.70 0.83 13.24
CA ILE A 235 -16.21 0.97 14.60
C ILE A 235 -17.46 0.12 14.86
N LYS A 236 -18.52 0.25 14.05
CA LYS A 236 -19.89 -0.17 14.36
C LYS A 236 -20.04 -1.65 14.71
N THR A 237 -19.50 -2.55 13.90
CA THR A 237 -19.57 -4.01 14.12
C THR A 237 -18.18 -4.62 14.35
N TYR A 238 -17.19 -3.77 14.51
CA TYR A 238 -15.79 -4.17 14.49
C TYR A 238 -15.42 -5.10 15.67
N VAL A 239 -16.00 -4.85 16.83
CA VAL A 239 -15.79 -5.67 18.02
C VAL A 239 -16.38 -7.06 17.84
N GLU A 240 -17.63 -7.15 17.36
CA GLU A 240 -18.34 -8.40 17.16
C GLU A 240 -17.73 -9.25 16.03
N ASP A 241 -17.23 -8.58 14.98
CA ASP A 241 -16.69 -9.27 13.80
C ASP A 241 -15.25 -9.75 14.02
N PHE A 242 -14.41 -8.95 14.68
CA PHE A 242 -12.96 -9.16 14.64
C PHE A 242 -12.28 -9.39 15.99
N VAL A 243 -12.82 -8.90 17.12
CA VAL A 243 -12.18 -9.11 18.42
C VAL A 243 -12.38 -10.56 18.87
N LYS A 244 -11.29 -11.28 19.11
CA LYS A 244 -11.32 -12.68 19.52
C LYS A 244 -11.42 -12.81 21.05
N ARG A 245 -11.49 -14.06 21.54
CA ARG A 245 -11.68 -14.37 22.97
C ARG A 245 -10.52 -13.90 23.86
N ASP A 246 -9.35 -13.73 23.30
CA ASP A 246 -8.16 -13.20 23.96
C ASP A 246 -8.10 -11.67 24.03
N GLY A 247 -9.12 -10.98 23.48
CA GLY A 247 -9.17 -9.52 23.43
C GLY A 247 -8.35 -8.90 22.29
N ARG A 248 -7.84 -9.72 21.38
CA ARG A 248 -7.00 -9.25 20.26
C ARG A 248 -7.73 -9.37 18.91
N ILE A 249 -7.26 -8.62 17.96
CA ILE A 249 -7.64 -8.69 16.54
C ILE A 249 -6.49 -9.37 15.80
N HIS A 250 -6.82 -10.41 15.06
CA HIS A 250 -5.88 -11.20 14.28
C HIS A 250 -6.17 -11.01 12.78
N PRO A 251 -5.53 -10.02 12.11
CA PRO A 251 -5.68 -9.84 10.69
C PRO A 251 -5.08 -11.02 9.93
N THR A 252 -5.61 -11.31 8.75
CA THR A 252 -5.01 -12.27 7.82
C THR A 252 -4.19 -11.52 6.78
N TYR A 253 -3.01 -12.02 6.43
CA TYR A 253 -2.13 -11.42 5.45
C TYR A 253 -1.91 -12.33 4.23
N ASN A 254 -1.86 -11.71 3.04
CA ASN A 254 -1.59 -12.41 1.80
C ASN A 254 -0.34 -11.84 1.12
N LEU A 255 0.72 -12.64 1.00
CA LEU A 255 1.98 -12.28 0.35
C LEU A 255 1.84 -12.04 -1.15
N PHE A 256 0.85 -12.69 -1.78
CA PHE A 256 0.67 -12.69 -3.24
C PHE A 256 -0.59 -11.94 -3.68
N GLY A 257 -1.15 -11.10 -2.80
CA GLY A 257 -2.40 -10.37 -3.04
C GLY A 257 -2.30 -9.30 -4.11
N THR A 258 -1.09 -8.80 -4.43
CA THR A 258 -0.86 -7.78 -5.46
C THR A 258 0.14 -8.20 -6.51
N SER A 259 0.04 -7.59 -7.69
CA SER A 259 1.02 -7.80 -8.77
C SER A 259 2.37 -7.12 -8.52
N SER A 260 2.47 -6.30 -7.50
CA SER A 260 3.70 -5.61 -7.07
C SER A 260 4.36 -6.24 -5.86
N PHE A 261 3.98 -7.46 -5.49
CA PHE A 261 4.46 -8.19 -4.31
C PHE A 261 4.26 -7.44 -2.97
N ARG A 262 3.35 -6.46 -2.94
CA ARG A 262 2.91 -5.84 -1.70
C ARG A 262 2.02 -6.82 -0.95
N ILE A 263 2.29 -6.98 0.33
CA ILE A 263 1.40 -7.70 1.24
C ILE A 263 0.02 -7.01 1.30
N THR A 264 -1.04 -7.80 1.33
CA THR A 264 -2.40 -7.30 1.58
C THR A 264 -2.93 -7.88 2.88
N GLY A 265 -3.72 -7.10 3.59
CA GLY A 265 -4.41 -7.55 4.79
C GLY A 265 -5.92 -7.68 4.54
N GLU A 266 -6.54 -8.64 5.22
CA GLU A 266 -7.98 -8.87 5.23
C GLU A 266 -8.41 -9.40 6.60
N ASP A 267 -9.69 -9.37 6.88
CA ASP A 267 -10.35 -9.89 8.09
C ASP A 267 -9.72 -9.52 9.46
N PRO A 268 -9.45 -8.23 9.79
CA PRO A 268 -9.72 -7.01 9.03
C PRO A 268 -8.51 -6.48 8.25
N ASN A 269 -8.76 -5.62 7.25
CA ASN A 269 -7.69 -4.93 6.53
C ASN A 269 -7.17 -3.71 7.31
N LEU A 270 -6.13 -3.88 8.09
CA LEU A 270 -5.52 -2.82 8.89
C LEU A 270 -4.74 -1.79 8.06
N THR A 271 -4.38 -2.12 6.79
CA THR A 271 -3.67 -1.19 5.90
C THR A 271 -4.54 -0.01 5.47
N GLN A 272 -5.85 -0.09 5.68
CA GLN A 272 -6.83 0.95 5.34
C GLN A 272 -7.27 1.80 6.54
N LEU A 273 -6.70 1.57 7.73
CA LEU A 273 -7.04 2.36 8.92
C LEU A 273 -6.72 3.85 8.69
N PRO A 274 -7.72 4.73 8.77
CA PRO A 274 -7.53 6.15 8.50
C PRO A 274 -6.65 6.81 9.58
N ARG A 275 -5.97 7.88 9.19
CA ARG A 275 -5.40 8.82 10.15
C ARG A 275 -6.51 9.58 10.87
N ALA A 276 -6.18 10.21 12.00
CA ALA A 276 -7.13 11.04 12.76
C ALA A 276 -7.83 12.07 11.86
N LYS A 277 -9.17 12.08 11.91
CA LYS A 277 -10.02 13.00 11.15
C LYS A 277 -11.26 13.38 11.98
N HIS A 278 -11.70 14.62 11.91
CA HIS A 278 -12.88 15.13 12.67
C HIS A 278 -12.78 14.95 14.19
N GLY A 279 -11.58 14.86 14.74
CA GLY A 279 -11.39 14.60 16.18
C GLY A 279 -11.44 13.12 16.57
N TYR A 280 -11.66 12.22 15.61
CA TYR A 280 -11.65 10.78 15.82
C TYR A 280 -10.34 10.17 15.33
N ASN A 281 -9.69 9.39 16.18
CA ASN A 281 -8.51 8.62 15.86
C ASN A 281 -8.75 7.13 16.15
N VAL A 282 -9.31 6.42 15.18
CA VAL A 282 -9.66 5.00 15.35
C VAL A 282 -8.46 4.11 15.66
N ARG A 283 -7.24 4.58 15.35
CA ARG A 283 -6.00 3.87 15.71
C ARG A 283 -5.78 3.79 17.22
N SER A 284 -6.36 4.72 18.01
CA SER A 284 -6.25 4.66 19.48
C SER A 284 -6.96 3.46 20.12
N CYS A 285 -7.86 2.79 19.36
CA CYS A 285 -8.45 1.52 19.82
C CYS A 285 -7.45 0.34 19.81
N TYR A 286 -6.31 0.48 19.10
CA TYR A 286 -5.27 -0.56 19.05
C TYR A 286 -4.17 -0.22 20.06
N ARG A 287 -4.06 -1.03 21.09
CA ARG A 287 -3.14 -0.82 22.21
C ARG A 287 -2.22 -2.01 22.42
N VAL A 288 -1.37 -1.92 23.39
CA VAL A 288 -0.51 -3.00 23.87
C VAL A 288 -0.87 -3.38 25.29
N LYS A 289 -0.43 -4.53 25.75
CA LYS A 289 -0.59 -5.02 27.12
C LYS A 289 0.02 -4.05 28.13
N GLU A 290 -0.57 -4.00 29.32
CA GLU A 290 0.02 -3.30 30.46
C GLU A 290 1.46 -3.82 30.73
N GLY A 291 2.39 -2.90 30.92
CA GLY A 291 3.83 -3.20 31.05
C GLY A 291 4.58 -3.24 29.72
N ASN A 292 3.89 -3.18 28.57
CA ASN A 292 4.49 -3.09 27.25
C ASN A 292 4.31 -1.68 26.64
N VAL A 293 5.08 -1.41 25.60
CA VAL A 293 4.98 -0.21 24.78
C VAL A 293 4.75 -0.57 23.33
N PHE A 294 4.02 0.29 22.64
CA PHE A 294 3.81 0.26 21.19
C PHE A 294 5.00 0.93 20.52
N VAL A 295 5.69 0.23 19.64
CA VAL A 295 6.82 0.76 18.86
C VAL A 295 6.45 0.63 17.38
N ALA A 296 6.50 1.74 16.66
CA ALA A 296 6.24 1.79 15.22
C ALA A 296 7.46 2.33 14.48
N PHE A 297 7.82 1.69 13.39
CA PHE A 297 8.89 2.14 12.50
C PHE A 297 8.44 2.10 11.04
N ASP A 298 8.76 3.16 10.30
CA ASP A 298 8.38 3.34 8.90
C ASP A 298 9.60 3.75 8.06
N PHE A 299 9.70 3.23 6.84
CA PHE A 299 10.76 3.67 5.92
C PHE A 299 10.47 5.07 5.39
N SER A 300 11.44 5.95 5.49
CA SER A 300 11.31 7.33 5.02
C SER A 300 11.56 7.46 3.52
N SER A 301 10.49 7.75 2.76
CA SER A 301 10.57 7.95 1.30
C SER A 301 11.19 6.76 0.52
N ALA A 302 10.91 5.52 0.96
CA ALA A 302 11.53 4.30 0.49
C ALA A 302 11.54 4.17 -1.06
N GLU A 303 10.42 4.39 -1.73
CA GLU A 303 10.33 4.24 -3.20
C GLU A 303 11.29 5.19 -3.95
N VAL A 304 11.51 6.41 -3.45
CA VAL A 304 12.45 7.37 -4.07
C VAL A 304 13.89 6.89 -3.89
N LYS A 305 14.23 6.37 -2.72
CA LYS A 305 15.57 5.86 -2.42
C LYS A 305 15.88 4.58 -3.16
N ILE A 306 14.91 3.67 -3.28
CA ILE A 306 15.01 2.48 -4.13
C ILE A 306 15.14 2.88 -5.61
N LEU A 307 14.41 3.89 -6.08
CA LEU A 307 14.63 4.43 -7.43
C LEU A 307 16.07 4.90 -7.60
N GLY A 308 16.61 5.66 -6.65
CA GLY A 308 18.02 6.10 -6.64
C GLY A 308 18.98 4.92 -6.73
N ALA A 309 18.76 3.89 -5.93
CA ALA A 309 19.52 2.66 -5.92
C ALA A 309 19.48 1.89 -7.27
N LEU A 310 18.32 1.90 -7.95
CA LEU A 310 18.13 1.20 -9.21
C LEU A 310 18.61 2.00 -10.43
N CYS A 311 18.44 3.32 -10.44
CA CYS A 311 18.83 4.16 -11.58
C CYS A 311 20.25 4.73 -11.47
N LYS A 312 20.81 4.80 -10.26
CA LYS A 312 22.13 5.38 -9.96
C LYS A 312 22.26 6.81 -10.48
N ASP A 313 21.19 7.61 -10.37
CA ASP A 313 21.25 9.01 -10.77
C ASP A 313 22.08 9.82 -9.75
N PRO A 314 23.18 10.49 -10.20
CA PRO A 314 24.08 11.15 -9.26
C PRO A 314 23.45 12.33 -8.54
N THR A 315 22.51 13.04 -9.17
CA THR A 315 21.79 14.18 -8.56
C THR A 315 20.83 13.67 -7.49
N LEU A 316 20.13 12.57 -7.76
CA LEU A 316 19.24 11.94 -6.82
C LEU A 316 20.02 11.34 -5.64
N LEU A 317 21.09 10.57 -5.90
CA LEU A 317 21.90 9.96 -4.84
C LEU A 317 22.51 11.03 -3.93
N LYS A 318 23.02 12.12 -4.49
CA LYS A 318 23.53 13.25 -3.71
C LYS A 318 22.46 13.87 -2.80
N ALA A 319 21.25 14.09 -3.32
CA ALA A 319 20.14 14.61 -2.50
C ALA A 319 19.78 13.67 -1.34
N ILE A 320 19.82 12.35 -1.56
CA ILE A 320 19.60 11.34 -0.52
C ILE A 320 20.73 11.35 0.51
N GLU A 321 21.98 11.38 0.09
CA GLU A 321 23.18 11.39 0.94
C GLU A 321 23.22 12.62 1.85
N GLU A 322 22.84 13.78 1.32
CA GLU A 322 22.77 15.05 2.05
C GLU A 322 21.50 15.14 2.94
N GLY A 323 20.61 14.13 2.94
CA GLY A 323 19.39 14.09 3.75
C GLY A 323 18.35 15.14 3.35
N LEU A 324 18.36 15.60 2.09
CA LEU A 324 17.45 16.64 1.60
C LEU A 324 16.03 16.09 1.42
N ASP A 325 15.01 16.92 1.67
CA ASP A 325 13.65 16.61 1.23
C ASP A 325 13.61 16.56 -0.31
N PHE A 326 13.54 15.37 -0.85
CA PHE A 326 13.65 15.14 -2.30
C PHE A 326 12.64 15.97 -3.11
N HIS A 327 11.42 16.09 -2.63
CA HIS A 327 10.39 16.84 -3.37
C HIS A 327 10.61 18.36 -3.31
N SER A 328 11.12 18.88 -2.20
CA SER A 328 11.57 20.27 -2.11
C SER A 328 12.80 20.52 -2.97
N PHE A 329 13.75 19.59 -2.95
CA PHE A 329 14.93 19.64 -3.80
C PHE A 329 14.55 19.65 -5.28
N SER A 330 13.69 18.72 -5.71
CA SER A 330 13.19 18.68 -7.09
C SER A 330 12.49 19.98 -7.48
N ALA A 331 11.64 20.53 -6.61
CA ALA A 331 10.95 21.79 -6.84
C ALA A 331 11.94 22.97 -6.98
N SER A 332 12.95 23.04 -6.11
CA SER A 332 13.97 24.08 -6.15
C SER A 332 14.77 24.04 -7.48
N GLN A 333 15.17 22.83 -7.91
CA GLN A 333 15.85 22.64 -9.19
C GLN A 333 14.98 23.06 -10.38
N MET A 334 13.70 22.69 -10.36
CA MET A 334 12.74 23.05 -11.42
C MET A 334 12.46 24.56 -11.49
N LEU A 335 12.54 25.25 -10.36
CA LEU A 335 12.38 26.71 -10.29
C LEU A 335 13.70 27.47 -10.51
N GLY A 336 14.85 26.78 -10.52
CA GLY A 336 16.18 27.38 -10.61
C GLY A 336 16.57 28.18 -9.35
N ILE A 337 16.08 27.75 -8.17
CA ILE A 337 16.28 28.41 -6.88
C ILE A 337 17.20 27.51 -6.02
N PRO A 338 18.17 28.07 -5.28
CA PRO A 338 18.95 27.30 -4.31
C PRO A 338 18.04 26.60 -3.27
N TYR A 339 18.40 25.36 -2.91
CA TYR A 339 17.59 24.55 -1.99
C TYR A 339 17.38 25.23 -0.63
N ASP A 340 18.43 25.82 -0.06
CA ASP A 340 18.35 26.49 1.24
C ASP A 340 17.42 27.70 1.22
N GLU A 341 17.44 28.47 0.13
CA GLU A 341 16.51 29.60 -0.08
C GLU A 341 15.07 29.09 -0.19
N PHE A 342 14.87 28.01 -0.95
CA PHE A 342 13.55 27.39 -1.09
C PHE A 342 13.01 26.92 0.26
N MET A 343 13.84 26.24 1.08
CA MET A 343 13.44 25.75 2.39
C MET A 343 13.20 26.87 3.41
N ALA A 344 13.99 27.93 3.38
CA ALA A 344 13.79 29.11 4.23
C ALA A 344 12.41 29.73 3.99
N VAL A 345 12.04 29.97 2.72
CA VAL A 345 10.72 30.51 2.35
C VAL A 345 9.60 29.52 2.70
N LEU A 346 9.80 28.21 2.48
CA LEU A 346 8.80 27.18 2.79
C LEU A 346 8.48 27.13 4.29
N GLY A 347 9.49 27.32 5.15
CA GLY A 347 9.36 27.32 6.61
C GLY A 347 8.70 28.58 7.19
N GLU A 348 8.80 29.71 6.50
CA GLU A 348 8.27 31.00 6.94
C GLU A 348 6.81 31.19 6.50
N LYS A 349 5.86 30.85 7.38
CA LYS A 349 4.41 30.91 7.06
C LYS A 349 3.91 32.32 6.69
N SER A 350 4.58 33.37 7.15
CA SER A 350 4.27 34.78 6.85
C SER A 350 4.76 35.24 5.47
N ASN A 351 5.66 34.48 4.85
CA ASN A 351 6.22 34.83 3.54
C ASN A 351 5.18 34.64 2.43
N PRO A 352 4.92 35.68 1.61
CA PRO A 352 3.92 35.59 0.51
C PRO A 352 4.20 34.44 -0.46
N LEU A 353 5.45 34.06 -0.66
CA LEU A 353 5.86 32.98 -1.57
C LEU A 353 5.73 31.58 -0.93
N SER A 354 5.53 31.46 0.37
CA SER A 354 5.43 30.17 1.07
C SER A 354 4.35 29.27 0.47
N LYS A 355 3.17 29.82 0.13
CA LYS A 355 2.09 29.08 -0.53
C LYS A 355 2.50 28.59 -1.92
N THR A 356 3.18 29.44 -2.70
CA THR A 356 3.67 29.09 -4.05
C THR A 356 4.71 27.97 -3.97
N TYR A 357 5.63 28.01 -3.01
CA TYR A 357 6.65 26.98 -2.83
C TYR A 357 6.06 25.66 -2.32
N LYS A 358 5.04 25.72 -1.45
CA LYS A 358 4.27 24.52 -1.06
C LYS A 358 3.61 23.87 -2.28
N THR A 359 3.00 24.65 -3.15
CA THR A 359 2.39 24.14 -4.39
C THR A 359 3.46 23.54 -5.30
N ALA A 360 4.60 24.21 -5.49
CA ALA A 360 5.71 23.68 -6.28
C ALA A 360 6.24 22.35 -5.73
N ARG A 361 6.39 22.22 -4.41
CA ARG A 361 6.76 20.96 -3.76
C ARG A 361 5.73 19.85 -4.00
N GLN A 362 4.43 20.17 -3.88
CA GLN A 362 3.36 19.19 -4.16
C GLN A 362 3.35 18.78 -5.65
N ASN A 363 3.55 19.72 -6.55
CA ASN A 363 3.66 19.44 -7.98
C ASN A 363 4.87 18.56 -8.30
N ALA A 364 6.04 18.83 -7.70
CA ALA A 364 7.23 17.99 -7.85
C ALA A 364 6.99 16.57 -7.32
N LYS A 365 6.28 16.43 -6.17
CA LYS A 365 5.87 15.15 -5.63
C LYS A 365 4.94 14.39 -6.59
N ALA A 366 3.88 15.04 -7.07
CA ALA A 366 2.92 14.45 -7.98
C ALA A 366 3.56 14.09 -9.34
N LEU A 367 4.49 14.91 -9.83
CA LEU A 367 5.26 14.64 -11.04
C LEU A 367 6.17 13.41 -10.87
N THR A 368 6.93 13.32 -9.78
CA THR A 368 7.79 12.18 -9.48
C THR A 368 6.99 10.87 -9.46
N PHE A 369 5.92 10.82 -8.68
CA PHE A 369 5.08 9.62 -8.62
C PHE A 369 4.34 9.36 -9.93
N GLY A 370 3.90 10.41 -10.63
CA GLY A 370 3.31 10.29 -11.96
C GLY A 370 4.27 9.63 -12.95
N ILE A 371 5.53 10.04 -12.99
CA ILE A 371 6.57 9.44 -13.82
C ILE A 371 6.81 7.99 -13.39
N LEU A 372 7.03 7.72 -12.10
CA LEU A 372 7.27 6.38 -11.58
C LEU A 372 6.14 5.40 -11.90
N TYR A 373 4.89 5.84 -11.76
CA TYR A 373 3.71 5.03 -12.04
C TYR A 373 3.31 5.04 -13.52
N GLY A 374 4.12 5.66 -14.38
CA GLY A 374 3.92 5.66 -15.82
C GLY A 374 2.68 6.43 -16.26
N SER A 375 2.30 7.48 -15.54
CA SER A 375 1.22 8.37 -15.96
C SER A 375 1.52 8.98 -17.33
N SER A 376 0.52 9.04 -18.20
CA SER A 376 0.65 9.77 -19.47
C SER A 376 0.79 11.27 -19.23
N VAL A 377 1.29 11.99 -20.22
CA VAL A 377 1.32 13.48 -20.20
C VAL A 377 -0.04 14.05 -19.82
N ASN A 378 -1.12 13.52 -20.45
CA ASN A 378 -2.48 13.96 -20.12
C ASN A 378 -2.87 13.62 -18.67
N GLY A 379 -2.45 12.47 -18.14
CA GLY A 379 -2.70 12.09 -16.75
C GLY A 379 -1.99 13.02 -15.77
N ILE A 380 -0.75 13.40 -16.06
CA ILE A 380 0.01 14.38 -15.27
C ILE A 380 -0.64 15.77 -15.37
N ALA A 381 -1.02 16.21 -16.58
CA ALA A 381 -1.68 17.49 -16.79
C ALA A 381 -2.99 17.60 -15.97
N MET A 382 -3.82 16.56 -15.99
CA MET A 382 -5.05 16.49 -15.20
C MET A 382 -4.77 16.50 -13.69
N ASN A 383 -3.79 15.70 -13.23
CA ASN A 383 -3.48 15.59 -11.81
C ASN A 383 -2.91 16.89 -11.22
N LEU A 384 -2.15 17.64 -12.03
CA LEU A 384 -1.57 18.93 -11.64
C LEU A 384 -2.49 20.12 -11.95
N ASN A 385 -3.61 19.89 -12.63
CA ASN A 385 -4.52 20.94 -13.13
C ASN A 385 -3.79 22.01 -13.97
N ILE A 386 -2.97 21.54 -14.93
CA ILE A 386 -2.19 22.39 -15.86
C ILE A 386 -2.45 22.00 -17.32
N SER A 387 -1.98 22.82 -18.26
CA SER A 387 -2.08 22.48 -19.69
C SER A 387 -1.19 21.29 -20.04
N LYS A 388 -1.49 20.63 -21.16
CA LYS A 388 -0.69 19.53 -21.69
C LYS A 388 0.74 19.98 -22.02
N GLU A 389 0.88 21.16 -22.62
CA GLU A 389 2.16 21.76 -22.99
C GLU A 389 3.02 22.04 -21.75
N GLU A 390 2.40 22.51 -20.69
CA GLU A 390 3.09 22.72 -19.41
C GLU A 390 3.52 21.40 -18.77
N ALA A 391 2.68 20.36 -18.82
CA ALA A 391 3.05 19.03 -18.34
C ALA A 391 4.24 18.45 -19.14
N GLU A 392 4.25 18.59 -20.47
CA GLU A 392 5.38 18.19 -21.33
C GLU A 392 6.67 18.94 -20.94
N ARG A 393 6.56 20.24 -20.68
CA ARG A 393 7.69 21.08 -20.24
C ARG A 393 8.24 20.61 -18.89
N LEU A 394 7.38 20.33 -17.92
CA LEU A 394 7.78 19.87 -16.58
C LEU A 394 8.43 18.49 -16.63
N ILE A 395 7.90 17.56 -17.42
CA ILE A 395 8.48 16.22 -17.63
C ILE A 395 9.88 16.34 -18.26
N ALA A 396 10.02 17.16 -19.30
CA ALA A 396 11.31 17.37 -19.95
C ALA A 396 12.36 17.97 -18.98
N LEU A 397 11.94 18.94 -18.15
CA LEU A 397 12.79 19.54 -17.13
C LEU A 397 13.18 18.53 -16.04
N TYR A 398 12.25 17.66 -15.61
CA TYR A 398 12.52 16.60 -14.65
C TYR A 398 13.57 15.61 -15.18
N PHE A 399 13.44 15.13 -16.40
CA PHE A 399 14.42 14.23 -17.02
C PHE A 399 15.76 14.92 -17.32
N LYS A 400 15.75 16.23 -17.57
CA LYS A 400 17.00 17.01 -17.67
C LYS A 400 17.72 17.08 -16.32
N THR A 401 16.97 17.18 -15.22
CA THR A 401 17.51 17.19 -13.85
C THR A 401 18.01 15.81 -13.43
N TYR A 402 17.26 14.75 -13.83
CA TYR A 402 17.53 13.36 -13.47
C TYR A 402 17.62 12.44 -14.71
N PRO A 403 18.71 12.57 -15.51
CA PRO A 403 18.80 11.84 -16.78
C PRO A 403 18.85 10.33 -16.62
N LYS A 404 19.35 9.81 -15.49
CA LYS A 404 19.39 8.38 -15.23
C LYS A 404 18.01 7.81 -14.85
N ILE A 405 17.08 8.62 -14.40
CA ILE A 405 15.69 8.18 -14.24
C ILE A 405 15.05 7.93 -15.61
N GLU A 406 15.28 8.81 -16.62
CA GLU A 406 14.81 8.57 -17.98
C GLU A 406 15.40 7.29 -18.58
N GLU A 407 16.69 7.09 -18.38
CA GLU A 407 17.38 5.86 -18.82
C GLU A 407 16.79 4.62 -18.13
N TYR A 408 16.52 4.68 -16.84
CA TYR A 408 15.88 3.60 -16.07
C TYR A 408 14.50 3.25 -16.63
N VAL A 409 13.65 4.23 -16.91
CA VAL A 409 12.32 4.05 -17.50
C VAL A 409 12.44 3.35 -18.86
N ASN A 410 13.29 3.88 -19.76
CA ASN A 410 13.50 3.32 -21.08
C ASN A 410 14.06 1.89 -21.03
N ASN A 411 14.98 1.61 -20.11
CA ASN A 411 15.56 0.28 -19.92
C ASN A 411 14.54 -0.71 -19.37
N SER A 412 13.66 -0.29 -18.46
CA SER A 412 12.57 -1.13 -17.95
C SER A 412 11.59 -1.52 -19.06
N HIS A 413 11.25 -0.57 -19.93
CA HIS A 413 10.44 -0.84 -21.13
C HIS A 413 11.12 -1.83 -22.08
N ARG A 414 12.40 -1.65 -22.36
CA ARG A 414 13.18 -2.56 -23.22
C ARG A 414 13.23 -3.98 -22.64
N MET A 415 13.48 -4.12 -21.34
CA MET A 415 13.49 -5.43 -20.69
C MET A 415 12.12 -6.12 -20.79
N ALA A 416 11.02 -5.40 -20.53
CA ALA A 416 9.67 -5.95 -20.68
C ALA A 416 9.37 -6.39 -22.11
N LEU A 417 9.81 -5.62 -23.11
CA LEU A 417 9.63 -5.95 -24.53
C LEU A 417 10.43 -7.16 -24.98
N TRP A 418 11.66 -7.32 -24.51
CA TRP A 418 12.53 -8.42 -24.89
C TRP A 418 12.22 -9.72 -24.16
N ASN A 419 12.01 -9.64 -22.85
CA ASN A 419 11.85 -10.83 -22.02
C ASN A 419 10.39 -11.17 -21.74
N GLN A 420 9.45 -10.23 -21.97
CA GLN A 420 8.04 -10.30 -21.58
C GLN A 420 7.83 -10.37 -20.06
N TYR A 421 8.86 -10.09 -19.29
CA TYR A 421 8.84 -9.89 -17.85
C TYR A 421 9.93 -8.93 -17.42
N VAL A 422 9.77 -8.37 -16.24
CA VAL A 422 10.82 -7.63 -15.54
C VAL A 422 11.23 -8.36 -14.28
N ILE A 423 12.44 -8.07 -13.80
CA ILE A 423 13.00 -8.72 -12.62
C ILE A 423 13.41 -7.68 -11.59
N THR A 424 13.20 -7.99 -10.29
CA THR A 424 13.69 -7.20 -9.16
C THR A 424 15.10 -7.63 -8.76
N PRO A 425 15.85 -6.83 -7.98
CA PRO A 425 17.13 -7.25 -7.40
C PRO A 425 17.04 -8.52 -6.53
N PHE A 426 15.85 -8.86 -6.03
CA PHE A 426 15.59 -10.08 -5.27
C PHE A 426 15.29 -11.32 -6.12
N GLY A 427 15.35 -11.19 -7.47
CA GLY A 427 15.08 -12.30 -8.38
C GLY A 427 13.60 -12.54 -8.71
N GLN A 428 12.70 -11.80 -8.08
CA GLN A 428 11.27 -11.91 -8.35
C GLN A 428 10.95 -11.44 -9.77
N ARG A 429 10.09 -12.21 -10.48
CA ARG A 429 9.74 -11.96 -11.88
C ARG A 429 8.30 -11.52 -12.01
N LYS A 430 8.07 -10.39 -12.66
CA LYS A 430 6.75 -9.91 -13.01
C LYS A 430 6.50 -10.06 -14.50
N GLN A 431 5.57 -10.94 -14.86
CA GLN A 431 5.19 -11.17 -16.25
C GLN A 431 4.43 -9.96 -16.83
N GLU A 432 4.82 -9.54 -18.05
CA GLU A 432 4.21 -8.41 -18.75
C GLU A 432 3.54 -8.88 -20.05
N TYR A 433 2.42 -9.58 -19.91
CA TYR A 433 1.68 -10.18 -21.03
C TYR A 433 1.26 -9.20 -22.12
N GLY A 434 1.05 -7.92 -21.79
CA GLY A 434 0.69 -6.87 -22.76
C GLY A 434 1.75 -6.62 -23.84
N THR A 435 3.01 -7.03 -23.58
CA THR A 435 4.10 -6.93 -24.57
C THR A 435 4.14 -8.11 -25.56
N HIS A 436 3.36 -9.16 -25.31
CA HIS A 436 3.33 -10.34 -26.16
C HIS A 436 2.69 -10.02 -27.51
N LYS A 437 3.27 -10.49 -28.60
CA LYS A 437 2.80 -10.25 -29.99
C LYS A 437 1.33 -10.64 -30.25
N VAL A 438 0.78 -11.54 -29.44
CA VAL A 438 -0.62 -11.97 -29.51
C VAL A 438 -1.59 -10.91 -28.98
N PHE A 439 -1.16 -10.06 -28.03
CA PHE A 439 -1.96 -8.98 -27.46
C PHE A 439 -1.83 -7.71 -28.31
N LYS A 440 -2.72 -7.55 -29.29
CA LYS A 440 -2.72 -6.40 -30.22
C LYS A 440 -3.36 -5.11 -29.65
N SER A 441 -3.76 -5.09 -28.37
CA SER A 441 -4.38 -3.92 -27.75
C SER A 441 -3.33 -2.87 -27.36
N THR A 442 -3.41 -1.67 -27.95
CA THR A 442 -2.56 -0.53 -27.57
C THR A 442 -2.69 -0.18 -26.09
N ALA A 443 -3.87 -0.33 -25.51
CA ALA A 443 -4.11 -0.09 -24.09
C ALA A 443 -3.36 -1.09 -23.20
N ALA A 444 -3.42 -2.39 -23.54
CA ALA A 444 -2.69 -3.45 -22.82
C ALA A 444 -1.17 -3.27 -22.95
N TYR A 445 -0.69 -2.94 -24.15
CA TYR A 445 0.73 -2.66 -24.41
C TYR A 445 1.25 -1.49 -23.56
N ASN A 446 0.54 -0.34 -23.58
CA ASN A 446 0.91 0.81 -22.78
C ASN A 446 0.81 0.54 -21.27
N ALA A 447 -0.16 -0.26 -20.82
CA ALA A 447 -0.26 -0.69 -19.44
C ALA A 447 0.94 -1.54 -19.02
N ALA A 448 1.37 -2.49 -19.85
CA ALA A 448 2.54 -3.33 -19.58
C ALA A 448 3.82 -2.51 -19.47
N LEU A 449 4.02 -1.50 -20.34
CA LEU A 449 5.17 -0.60 -20.25
C LEU A 449 5.16 0.21 -18.94
N ARG A 450 4.02 0.80 -18.58
CA ARG A 450 3.89 1.52 -17.31
C ARG A 450 4.16 0.61 -16.10
N ASN A 451 3.59 -0.59 -16.12
CA ASN A 451 3.80 -1.56 -15.05
C ASN A 451 5.27 -1.94 -14.91
N SER A 452 5.98 -2.14 -16.03
CA SER A 452 7.36 -2.61 -16.02
C SER A 452 8.34 -1.68 -15.28
N GLN A 453 8.13 -0.37 -15.35
CA GLN A 453 8.97 0.60 -14.63
C GLN A 453 8.58 0.71 -13.16
N ASN A 454 7.27 0.72 -12.86
CA ASN A 454 6.76 0.85 -11.50
C ASN A 454 7.03 -0.40 -10.65
N VAL A 455 6.71 -1.58 -11.19
CA VAL A 455 6.84 -2.85 -10.47
C VAL A 455 8.26 -3.04 -9.94
N ARG A 456 9.29 -2.70 -10.69
CA ARG A 456 10.69 -2.85 -10.23
C ARG A 456 10.99 -2.03 -8.98
N VAL A 457 10.51 -0.78 -8.90
CA VAL A 457 10.68 0.05 -7.68
C VAL A 457 9.77 -0.46 -6.56
N GLN A 458 8.48 -0.57 -6.84
CA GLN A 458 7.48 -0.90 -5.83
C GLN A 458 7.69 -2.30 -5.24
N SER A 459 7.98 -3.29 -6.10
CA SER A 459 8.25 -4.66 -5.63
C SER A 459 9.57 -4.75 -4.86
N THR A 460 10.61 -4.03 -5.30
CA THR A 460 11.88 -4.00 -4.57
C THR A 460 11.68 -3.39 -3.18
N THR A 461 10.93 -2.29 -3.07
CA THR A 461 10.60 -1.66 -1.78
C THR A 461 9.85 -2.62 -0.87
N SER A 462 8.78 -3.24 -1.37
CA SER A 462 7.97 -4.17 -0.58
C SER A 462 8.75 -5.40 -0.13
N THR A 463 9.53 -5.97 -1.05
CA THR A 463 10.35 -7.15 -0.75
C THR A 463 11.46 -6.83 0.24
N LEU A 464 12.10 -5.66 0.11
CA LEU A 464 13.06 -5.20 1.10
C LEU A 464 12.42 -5.11 2.49
N GLY A 465 11.23 -4.50 2.59
CA GLY A 465 10.47 -4.44 3.83
C GLY A 465 10.24 -5.83 4.43
N LEU A 466 9.72 -6.77 3.64
CA LEU A 466 9.47 -8.14 4.12
C LEU A 466 10.73 -8.84 4.62
N VAL A 467 11.84 -8.74 3.90
CA VAL A 467 13.11 -9.37 4.32
C VAL A 467 13.65 -8.71 5.59
N VAL A 468 13.60 -7.38 5.66
CA VAL A 468 14.02 -6.62 6.86
C VAL A 468 13.14 -6.98 8.05
N PHE A 469 11.82 -6.96 7.90
CA PHE A 469 10.87 -7.22 8.98
C PHE A 469 10.95 -8.66 9.48
N SER A 470 11.19 -9.63 8.59
CA SER A 470 11.42 -11.03 8.98
C SER A 470 12.65 -11.16 9.89
N ASN A 471 13.76 -10.51 9.54
CA ASN A 471 14.98 -10.54 10.35
C ASN A 471 14.85 -9.74 11.66
N LEU A 472 14.17 -8.59 11.60
CA LEU A 472 13.87 -7.77 12.78
C LEU A 472 12.97 -8.53 13.77
N ASN A 473 11.94 -9.23 13.28
CA ASN A 473 11.05 -10.05 14.09
C ASN A 473 11.84 -11.11 14.92
N GLU A 474 12.77 -11.79 14.29
CA GLU A 474 13.63 -12.76 14.98
C GLU A 474 14.57 -12.12 16.02
N ALA A 475 14.98 -10.87 15.79
CA ALA A 475 15.78 -10.14 16.77
C ALA A 475 14.94 -9.67 17.97
N ILE A 476 13.74 -9.14 17.72
CA ILE A 476 12.82 -8.64 18.76
C ILE A 476 12.34 -9.75 19.69
N LYS A 477 12.04 -10.94 19.17
CA LYS A 477 11.67 -12.11 19.97
C LYS A 477 12.68 -12.48 21.06
N LYS A 478 13.97 -12.25 20.82
CA LYS A 478 15.05 -12.62 21.76
C LYS A 478 14.96 -11.92 23.11
N PHE A 479 14.29 -10.79 23.17
CA PHE A 479 14.09 -10.05 24.42
C PHE A 479 12.60 -9.85 24.79
N GLY A 480 11.74 -10.72 24.29
CA GLY A 480 10.34 -10.80 24.70
C GLY A 480 9.40 -9.83 23.99
N GLY A 481 9.87 -9.14 22.96
CA GLY A 481 9.01 -8.34 22.09
C GLY A 481 8.35 -9.22 21.01
N MET A 482 7.34 -8.67 20.34
CA MET A 482 6.63 -9.34 19.26
C MET A 482 6.23 -8.34 18.17
N SER A 483 6.26 -8.78 16.91
CA SER A 483 5.66 -8.06 15.81
C SER A 483 4.15 -8.29 15.83
N ILE A 484 3.35 -7.22 15.74
CA ILE A 484 1.89 -7.28 15.89
C ILE A 484 1.14 -6.82 14.64
N CYS A 485 1.77 -6.01 13.78
CA CYS A 485 1.17 -5.52 12.54
C CYS A 485 2.25 -5.10 11.56
N THR A 486 1.88 -5.01 10.28
CA THR A 486 2.65 -4.31 9.25
C THR A 486 1.70 -3.61 8.30
N VAL A 487 2.07 -2.38 7.89
CA VAL A 487 1.30 -1.57 6.95
C VAL A 487 2.24 -1.08 5.85
N TYR A 488 2.37 -1.87 4.78
CA TYR A 488 3.24 -1.63 3.63
C TYR A 488 4.73 -1.57 3.97
N ASP A 489 5.23 -0.39 4.29
CA ASP A 489 6.62 -0.05 4.60
C ASP A 489 6.86 0.25 6.10
N SER A 490 5.83 0.05 6.92
CA SER A 490 5.92 0.13 8.38
C SER A 490 5.78 -1.23 9.08
N ILE A 491 6.36 -1.31 10.26
CA ILE A 491 6.22 -2.42 11.19
C ILE A 491 5.82 -1.90 12.57
N GLU A 492 4.84 -2.55 13.17
CA GLU A 492 4.35 -2.26 14.50
C GLU A 492 4.70 -3.41 15.44
N LEU A 493 5.27 -3.05 16.60
CA LEU A 493 5.77 -3.99 17.60
C LEU A 493 5.12 -3.73 18.97
N GLU A 494 4.97 -4.79 19.74
CA GLU A 494 4.67 -4.76 21.16
C GLU A 494 5.91 -5.23 21.92
N VAL A 495 6.46 -4.39 22.82
CA VAL A 495 7.75 -4.62 23.48
C VAL A 495 7.62 -4.36 24.97
N PRO A 496 8.22 -5.20 25.87
CA PRO A 496 8.31 -4.87 27.29
C PRO A 496 8.96 -3.50 27.50
N ILE A 497 8.37 -2.67 28.35
CA ILE A 497 8.82 -1.28 28.54
C ILE A 497 10.31 -1.21 28.94
N GLU A 498 10.79 -2.15 29.76
CA GLU A 498 12.17 -2.22 30.21
C GLU A 498 13.18 -2.58 29.10
N ARG A 499 12.72 -2.98 27.92
CA ARG A 499 13.53 -3.31 26.74
C ARG A 499 13.30 -2.35 25.58
N ALA A 500 12.55 -1.29 25.81
CA ALA A 500 12.09 -0.39 24.73
C ALA A 500 13.26 0.33 24.03
N ALA A 501 14.26 0.82 24.76
CA ALA A 501 15.44 1.45 24.16
C ALA A 501 16.23 0.49 23.27
N GLU A 502 16.39 -0.77 23.71
CA GLU A 502 17.04 -1.81 22.92
C GLU A 502 16.26 -2.16 21.66
N ALA A 503 14.91 -2.20 21.75
CA ALA A 503 14.05 -2.41 20.59
C ALA A 503 14.18 -1.29 19.57
N VAL A 504 14.18 -0.02 20.01
CA VAL A 504 14.36 1.14 19.15
C VAL A 504 15.69 1.07 18.40
N GLU A 505 16.81 0.80 19.10
CA GLU A 505 18.11 0.65 18.45
C GLU A 505 18.16 -0.55 17.47
N THR A 506 17.51 -1.65 17.84
CA THR A 506 17.39 -2.83 16.99
C THR A 506 16.63 -2.51 15.69
N CYS A 507 15.55 -1.74 15.79
CA CYS A 507 14.81 -1.26 14.61
C CYS A 507 15.68 -0.38 13.71
N PHE A 508 16.38 0.61 14.28
CA PHE A 508 17.31 1.45 13.51
C PHE A 508 18.38 0.63 12.81
N TYR A 509 18.96 -0.36 13.48
CA TYR A 509 19.97 -1.22 12.87
C TYR A 509 19.40 -2.02 11.70
N TYR A 510 18.32 -2.80 11.92
CA TYR A 510 17.79 -3.70 10.89
C TYR A 510 17.12 -2.97 9.73
N MET A 511 16.52 -1.79 9.96
CA MET A 511 15.81 -1.07 8.90
C MET A 511 16.70 -0.08 8.15
N ASP A 512 17.79 0.41 8.74
CA ASP A 512 18.61 1.46 8.15
C ASP A 512 20.03 0.97 7.76
N GLU A 513 20.75 0.31 8.68
CA GLU A 513 22.15 -0.06 8.46
C GLU A 513 22.31 -1.44 7.80
N TRP A 514 21.62 -2.44 8.34
CA TRP A 514 21.73 -3.82 7.89
C TRP A 514 21.43 -4.00 6.39
N PRO A 515 20.44 -3.33 5.78
CA PRO A 515 20.15 -3.47 4.35
C PRO A 515 21.33 -3.06 3.45
N VAL A 516 22.01 -1.95 3.79
CA VAL A 516 23.18 -1.47 3.02
C VAL A 516 24.35 -2.45 3.15
N GLN A 517 24.52 -3.08 4.30
CA GLN A 517 25.59 -4.07 4.52
C GLN A 517 25.28 -5.39 3.82
N THR A 518 24.01 -5.67 3.50
CA THR A 518 23.55 -6.98 3.02
C THR A 518 23.27 -7.01 1.53
N PHE A 519 22.80 -5.90 0.95
CA PHE A 519 22.34 -5.85 -0.43
C PHE A 519 23.22 -4.95 -1.31
N ASP A 520 23.98 -5.54 -2.20
CA ASP A 520 24.94 -4.84 -3.10
C ASP A 520 24.29 -3.78 -4.01
N PHE A 521 22.96 -3.81 -4.20
CA PHE A 521 22.26 -2.80 -5.00
C PHE A 521 21.99 -1.50 -4.24
N LEU A 522 22.07 -1.50 -2.90
CA LEU A 522 21.87 -0.33 -2.05
C LEU A 522 23.21 0.37 -1.78
N ASP A 523 23.34 1.62 -2.22
CA ASP A 523 24.53 2.45 -1.96
C ASP A 523 24.42 3.26 -0.66
N LEU A 524 23.19 3.58 -0.26
CA LEU A 524 22.86 4.49 0.83
C LEU A 524 21.74 3.90 1.72
N PRO A 525 21.69 4.27 3.01
CA PRO A 525 20.61 3.90 3.91
C PRO A 525 19.25 4.37 3.39
N ILE A 526 18.22 3.56 3.64
CA ILE A 526 16.85 3.92 3.27
C ILE A 526 16.34 5.05 4.17
N GLY A 527 16.82 5.11 5.44
CA GLY A 527 16.34 6.03 6.46
C GLY A 527 14.99 5.60 7.00
N VAL A 528 14.80 5.81 8.28
CA VAL A 528 13.61 5.37 9.00
C VAL A 528 13.15 6.44 9.99
N GLU A 529 11.85 6.43 10.25
CA GLU A 529 11.21 7.23 11.29
C GLU A 529 10.65 6.27 12.34
N GLY A 530 10.97 6.51 13.62
CA GLY A 530 10.53 5.70 14.74
C GLY A 530 9.59 6.47 15.66
N GLU A 531 8.57 5.81 16.15
CA GLU A 531 7.61 6.35 17.10
C GLU A 531 7.33 5.33 18.22
N ILE A 532 7.00 5.82 19.42
CA ILE A 532 6.69 4.98 20.58
C ILE A 532 5.48 5.53 21.35
N GLY A 533 4.69 4.66 21.94
CA GLY A 533 3.52 5.07 22.71
C GLY A 533 2.83 3.95 23.48
N THR A 534 1.62 4.23 23.97
CA THR A 534 0.77 3.24 24.66
C THR A 534 -0.27 2.60 23.76
N ASN A 535 -0.55 3.23 22.63
CA ASN A 535 -1.48 2.76 21.60
C ASN A 535 -1.12 3.37 20.25
N TRP A 536 -1.64 2.84 19.17
CA TRP A 536 -1.31 3.28 17.81
C TRP A 536 -1.76 4.72 17.48
N GLY A 537 -2.68 5.27 18.25
CA GLY A 537 -3.21 6.63 18.06
C GLY A 537 -2.45 7.72 18.82
N ASN A 538 -1.61 7.33 19.77
CA ASN A 538 -0.88 8.25 20.64
C ASN A 538 0.60 7.84 20.69
N LEU A 539 1.37 8.33 19.72
CA LEU A 539 2.77 8.01 19.52
C LEU A 539 3.61 9.29 19.55
N GLU A 540 4.80 9.22 20.13
CA GLU A 540 5.84 10.26 20.09
C GLU A 540 7.06 9.77 19.30
N THR A 541 7.68 10.66 18.54
CA THR A 541 8.86 10.36 17.73
C THR A 541 10.06 10.02 18.62
N VAL A 542 10.78 8.97 18.26
CA VAL A 542 12.03 8.58 18.89
C VAL A 542 13.19 8.69 17.91
N HIS A 543 14.38 8.91 18.44
CA HIS A 543 15.60 9.04 17.66
C HIS A 543 16.62 7.99 18.09
N ARG A 544 17.57 7.71 17.23
CA ARG A 544 18.72 6.86 17.53
C ARG A 544 19.45 7.35 18.79
N GLY A 545 19.82 6.44 19.67
CA GLY A 545 20.48 6.76 20.94
C GLY A 545 19.53 7.19 22.06
N VAL A 546 18.20 7.09 21.87
CA VAL A 546 17.22 7.36 22.93
C VAL A 546 17.47 6.43 24.13
N THR A 547 17.53 6.99 25.33
CA THR A 547 17.77 6.23 26.54
C THR A 547 16.47 5.63 27.11
N GLN A 548 16.61 4.56 27.89
CA GLN A 548 15.49 3.93 28.58
C GLN A 548 14.72 4.92 29.47
N ALA A 549 15.44 5.79 30.19
CA ALA A 549 14.82 6.80 31.07
C ALA A 549 14.02 7.86 30.29
N GLU A 550 14.47 8.23 29.09
CA GLU A 550 13.73 9.16 28.22
C GLU A 550 12.43 8.51 27.73
N ILE A 551 12.48 7.24 27.32
CA ILE A 551 11.28 6.48 26.91
C ILE A 551 10.28 6.38 28.06
N GLU A 552 10.71 6.00 29.25
CA GLU A 552 9.85 5.91 30.44
C GLU A 552 9.21 7.27 30.77
N ALA A 553 9.95 8.36 30.60
CA ALA A 553 9.42 9.70 30.78
C ALA A 553 8.40 10.11 29.72
N MET A 554 8.58 9.68 28.45
CA MET A 554 7.60 9.88 27.37
C MET A 554 6.30 9.11 27.68
N ILE A 555 6.40 7.82 27.97
CA ILE A 555 5.26 6.96 28.26
C ILE A 555 4.47 7.44 29.49
N SER A 556 5.17 7.88 30.55
CA SER A 556 4.53 8.41 31.76
C SER A 556 3.69 9.68 31.52
N LYS A 557 3.97 10.45 30.46
CA LYS A 557 3.18 11.64 30.08
C LYS A 557 1.95 11.30 29.25
N MET A 558 1.89 10.09 28.69
CA MET A 558 0.77 9.63 27.84
C MET A 558 -0.37 9.01 28.66
N HIS A 559 -0.09 8.64 29.92
CA HIS A 559 -1.07 8.19 30.90
C HIS A 559 -1.69 9.38 31.64
#